data_58c8dcc620b7af44adf03dff1c20d773
#
_entry.id   58c8dcc620b7af44adf03dff1c20d773
#
_cell.length_a   1.000
_cell.length_b   1.000
_cell.length_c   1.000
_cell.angle_alpha   90.00
_cell.angle_beta   90.00
_cell.angle_gamma   90.00
#
_symmetry.space_group_name_H-M   'P 1'
#
loop_
_entity.id
_entity.type
_entity.pdbx_description
1 polymer ?
#
loop_
_entity_poly.entity_id
_entity_poly.type
_entity_poly.pdbx_seq_one_letter_code
_entity_poly.pdbx_strand_id
1 'polypeptide(L)'
;MVKYNCEKCGKEFTNKSNYNAHTKRKTPCISIIENTIETTIKKSIEETTTKMKFIDLCCGIGGFHQALTNIGMECVLASDIDKECRDNYELNYNLKPNDDLTKIDIKTIPQFDILCAGFPCQPFSKAGQQNGFDDDRGNIFFDISNIIKFHTPKYIILENVRNLASHDEGNTWNIIKGKLNELNYNTYDKPVILNTLYFGVPQSRERVVILCKRKDLGELPKLPSISKKNIKTTSLTDILETECSQKYNINSKMKITQDIWNEFIIILKAKQVSIPKFPIWTDWWDSDGQNTTITKHNTKISEEENKVEILKKQKLFYKKYKNWIYKNRDFYTQNKSILEPWLTKSRENNIWNGAVRKMEWQTGTDNLTMNEVLWSPRGSGVRIKNINYSPTLVAMASMIPIIGQKKRYLTPRECARLQSFPENYKIHKNDNVSYKQFGNAVNVKMIERSARFLINNEPLFI
;
A
#
# COMPACT_ATOMS: atom_id res chain seq x y z
N MET A 1 -48.38 -9.36 -60.82
CA MET A 1 -47.53 -8.11 -60.71
C MET A 1 -46.11 -8.47 -60.92
N VAL A 2 -45.41 -7.78 -61.80
CA VAL A 2 -43.91 -8.00 -61.94
C VAL A 2 -43.17 -7.34 -60.79
N LYS A 3 -42.38 -8.12 -60.07
CA LYS A 3 -41.52 -7.61 -59.02
C LYS A 3 -40.11 -7.35 -59.59
N TYR A 4 -39.50 -6.24 -59.18
CA TYR A 4 -38.13 -5.86 -59.55
C TYR A 4 -37.24 -5.88 -58.29
N ASN A 5 -36.20 -6.68 -58.31
CA ASN A 5 -35.31 -6.84 -57.14
C ASN A 5 -33.95 -6.18 -57.41
N CYS A 6 -33.46 -5.41 -56.46
CA CYS A 6 -32.10 -4.87 -56.54
C CYS A 6 -31.10 -5.97 -56.20
N GLU A 7 -30.30 -6.42 -57.13
CA GLU A 7 -29.28 -7.47 -56.96
C GLU A 7 -28.22 -7.07 -55.90
N LYS A 8 -28.01 -5.78 -55.74
CA LYS A 8 -27.00 -5.28 -54.76
C LYS A 8 -27.51 -5.32 -53.34
N CYS A 9 -28.74 -4.91 -53.04
CA CYS A 9 -29.23 -4.79 -51.66
C CYS A 9 -30.50 -5.62 -51.37
N GLY A 10 -30.97 -6.44 -52.30
CA GLY A 10 -32.14 -7.33 -52.14
C GLY A 10 -33.49 -6.62 -52.08
N LYS A 11 -33.55 -5.28 -52.12
CA LYS A 11 -34.82 -4.56 -51.99
C LYS A 11 -35.76 -4.84 -53.16
N GLU A 12 -37.00 -5.24 -52.85
CA GLU A 12 -38.06 -5.48 -53.83
C GLU A 12 -38.83 -4.19 -54.16
N PHE A 13 -39.22 -4.04 -55.45
CA PHE A 13 -39.99 -2.93 -55.95
C PHE A 13 -41.13 -3.48 -56.78
N THR A 14 -42.34 -2.95 -56.61
CA THR A 14 -43.50 -3.28 -57.34
C THR A 14 -43.66 -2.39 -58.59
N ASN A 15 -42.82 -1.37 -58.71
CA ASN A 15 -42.87 -0.39 -59.82
C ASN A 15 -41.45 -0.21 -60.39
N LYS A 16 -41.35 -0.31 -61.73
CA LYS A 16 -40.14 -0.20 -62.53
C LYS A 16 -39.48 1.19 -62.40
N SER A 17 -40.25 2.26 -62.25
CA SER A 17 -39.76 3.61 -62.11
C SER A 17 -39.02 3.76 -60.80
N ASN A 18 -39.55 3.24 -59.67
CA ASN A 18 -38.94 3.26 -58.37
C ASN A 18 -37.70 2.39 -58.34
N TYR A 19 -37.66 1.25 -58.99
CA TYR A 19 -36.49 0.42 -59.16
C TYR A 19 -35.39 1.15 -59.91
N ASN A 20 -35.66 1.81 -61.02
CA ASN A 20 -34.72 2.59 -61.79
C ASN A 20 -34.19 3.80 -61.03
N ALA A 21 -35.04 4.49 -60.25
CA ALA A 21 -34.61 5.58 -59.36
C ALA A 21 -33.68 5.10 -58.29
N HIS A 22 -33.92 3.90 -57.71
CA HIS A 22 -33.08 3.30 -56.69
C HIS A 22 -31.71 2.89 -57.24
N THR A 23 -31.64 2.29 -58.43
CA THR A 23 -30.39 1.81 -59.05
C THR A 23 -29.53 2.92 -59.64
N LYS A 24 -30.15 4.06 -60.07
CA LYS A 24 -29.48 5.21 -60.69
C LYS A 24 -29.17 6.38 -59.73
N ARG A 25 -29.44 6.23 -58.42
CA ARG A 25 -29.17 7.30 -57.43
C ARG A 25 -27.66 7.57 -57.28
N LYS A 26 -27.27 8.81 -56.98
CA LYS A 26 -25.88 9.24 -56.75
C LYS A 26 -25.17 8.49 -55.61
N THR A 27 -25.91 8.15 -54.56
CA THR A 27 -25.41 7.35 -53.47
C THR A 27 -25.87 5.91 -53.62
N PRO A 28 -25.00 4.93 -53.94
CA PRO A 28 -25.37 3.53 -54.11
C PRO A 28 -26.01 2.93 -52.84
N CYS A 29 -26.81 1.90 -52.99
CA CYS A 29 -27.29 1.13 -51.85
C CYS A 29 -26.16 0.24 -51.30
N ILE A 30 -26.17 0.02 -50.00
CA ILE A 30 -25.27 -0.88 -49.30
C ILE A 30 -25.55 -2.32 -49.74
N SER A 31 -24.55 -3.09 -50.11
CA SER A 31 -24.71 -4.48 -50.51
C SER A 31 -25.14 -5.35 -49.30
N ILE A 32 -25.85 -6.45 -49.59
CA ILE A 32 -26.24 -7.43 -48.56
C ILE A 32 -24.96 -7.94 -47.85
N ILE A 33 -23.90 -8.18 -48.59
CA ILE A 33 -22.60 -8.66 -48.05
C ILE A 33 -22.00 -7.63 -47.13
N GLU A 34 -21.94 -6.34 -47.53
CA GLU A 34 -21.40 -5.25 -46.68
C GLU A 34 -22.20 -5.09 -45.38
N ASN A 35 -23.55 -5.16 -45.46
CA ASN A 35 -24.41 -5.07 -44.26
C ASN A 35 -24.27 -6.28 -43.34
N THR A 36 -24.07 -7.49 -43.92
CA THR A 36 -23.81 -8.71 -43.12
C THR A 36 -22.45 -8.66 -42.48
N ILE A 37 -21.42 -8.17 -43.19
CA ILE A 37 -20.06 -8.00 -42.65
C ILE A 37 -20.06 -6.94 -41.52
N GLU A 38 -20.68 -5.76 -41.73
CA GLU A 38 -20.80 -4.75 -40.68
C GLU A 38 -21.55 -5.26 -39.45
N THR A 39 -22.64 -6.00 -39.64
CA THR A 39 -23.43 -6.58 -38.55
C THR A 39 -22.64 -7.68 -37.83
N THR A 40 -21.92 -8.52 -38.58
CA THR A 40 -21.05 -9.57 -38.00
C THR A 40 -19.86 -8.96 -37.30
N ILE A 41 -19.23 -7.93 -37.85
CA ILE A 41 -18.14 -7.20 -37.19
C ILE A 41 -18.63 -6.47 -35.93
N LYS A 42 -19.80 -5.78 -35.97
CA LYS A 42 -20.42 -5.20 -34.78
C LYS A 42 -20.72 -6.25 -33.71
N LYS A 43 -21.29 -7.38 -34.10
CA LYS A 43 -21.61 -8.48 -33.19
C LYS A 43 -20.36 -9.14 -32.62
N SER A 44 -19.30 -9.33 -33.41
CA SER A 44 -18.01 -9.83 -32.91
C SER A 44 -17.27 -8.80 -32.07
N ILE A 45 -17.42 -7.50 -32.31
CA ILE A 45 -16.87 -6.43 -31.44
C ILE A 45 -17.67 -6.36 -30.13
N GLU A 46 -18.99 -6.48 -30.14
CA GLU A 46 -19.85 -6.55 -28.95
C GLU A 46 -19.61 -7.85 -28.15
N GLU A 47 -19.39 -8.98 -28.78
CA GLU A 47 -19.01 -10.25 -28.14
C GLU A 47 -17.57 -10.24 -27.61
N THR A 48 -16.66 -9.41 -28.16
CA THR A 48 -15.26 -9.28 -27.70
C THR A 48 -15.07 -8.23 -26.57
N THR A 49 -16.10 -7.48 -26.20
CA THR A 49 -16.04 -6.48 -25.12
C THR A 49 -16.83 -6.85 -23.86
N THR A 50 -16.92 -8.13 -23.51
CA THR A 50 -17.33 -8.45 -22.13
C THR A 50 -16.21 -7.99 -21.19
N LYS A 51 -16.46 -6.88 -20.48
CA LYS A 51 -15.54 -6.39 -19.46
C LYS A 51 -15.18 -7.52 -18.51
N MET A 52 -13.88 -7.73 -18.27
CA MET A 52 -13.46 -8.67 -17.23
C MET A 52 -14.04 -8.23 -15.89
N LYS A 53 -14.56 -9.20 -15.13
CA LYS A 53 -15.16 -8.98 -13.82
C LYS A 53 -14.20 -9.38 -12.71
N PHE A 54 -14.24 -8.65 -11.62
CA PHE A 54 -13.41 -8.99 -10.46
C PHE A 54 -14.18 -8.88 -9.15
N ILE A 55 -13.66 -9.55 -8.12
CA ILE A 55 -14.08 -9.38 -6.73
C ILE A 55 -12.92 -8.80 -5.92
N ASP A 56 -13.24 -7.96 -4.91
CA ASP A 56 -12.29 -7.26 -4.05
C ASP A 56 -12.53 -7.67 -2.58
N LEU A 57 -11.75 -8.62 -2.08
CA LEU A 57 -11.86 -9.16 -0.73
C LEU A 57 -10.89 -8.46 0.22
N CYS A 58 -11.32 -8.21 1.47
CA CYS A 58 -10.60 -7.33 2.40
C CYS A 58 -10.31 -5.98 1.73
N CYS A 59 -11.35 -5.44 1.08
CA CYS A 59 -11.26 -4.37 0.09
C CYS A 59 -10.79 -3.03 0.66
N GLY A 60 -10.88 -2.85 1.99
CA GLY A 60 -10.55 -1.57 2.62
C GLY A 60 -11.34 -0.43 1.99
N ILE A 61 -10.62 0.55 1.49
CA ILE A 61 -11.20 1.71 0.80
C ILE A 61 -11.12 1.60 -0.73
N GLY A 62 -10.93 0.40 -1.28
CA GLY A 62 -11.04 0.13 -2.71
C GLY A 62 -9.77 0.40 -3.53
N GLY A 63 -8.60 0.11 -2.98
CA GLY A 63 -7.34 0.24 -3.74
C GLY A 63 -7.29 -0.67 -4.97
N PHE A 64 -7.74 -1.92 -4.84
CA PHE A 64 -7.90 -2.85 -5.97
C PHE A 64 -9.02 -2.39 -6.89
N HIS A 65 -10.18 -1.99 -6.34
CA HIS A 65 -11.30 -1.49 -7.13
C HIS A 65 -10.85 -0.37 -8.07
N GLN A 66 -10.22 0.66 -7.52
CA GLN A 66 -9.75 1.79 -8.31
C GLN A 66 -8.74 1.35 -9.38
N ALA A 67 -7.80 0.48 -9.02
CA ALA A 67 -6.75 0.02 -9.94
C ALA A 67 -7.31 -0.75 -11.14
N LEU A 68 -8.24 -1.69 -10.90
CA LEU A 68 -8.79 -2.51 -11.97
C LEU A 68 -9.85 -1.76 -12.81
N THR A 69 -10.61 -0.87 -12.18
CA THR A 69 -11.54 0.00 -12.92
C THR A 69 -10.80 0.98 -13.84
N ASN A 70 -9.63 1.49 -13.45
CA ASN A 70 -8.78 2.31 -14.32
C ASN A 70 -8.35 1.60 -15.62
N ILE A 71 -8.38 0.27 -15.63
CA ILE A 71 -8.06 -0.55 -16.81
C ILE A 71 -9.28 -1.19 -17.45
N GLY A 72 -10.48 -0.67 -17.12
CA GLY A 72 -11.74 -1.02 -17.80
C GLY A 72 -12.47 -2.24 -17.25
N MET A 73 -12.08 -2.76 -16.08
CA MET A 73 -12.72 -3.92 -15.46
C MET A 73 -13.89 -3.52 -14.55
N GLU A 74 -14.77 -4.47 -14.24
CA GLU A 74 -15.97 -4.27 -13.42
C GLU A 74 -15.88 -5.05 -12.11
N CYS A 75 -16.05 -4.36 -10.97
CA CYS A 75 -16.16 -5.01 -9.65
C CYS A 75 -17.58 -5.51 -9.44
N VAL A 76 -17.74 -6.81 -9.19
CA VAL A 76 -19.06 -7.43 -9.00
C VAL A 76 -19.35 -7.80 -7.55
N LEU A 77 -18.35 -7.82 -6.69
CA LEU A 77 -18.46 -8.06 -5.25
C LEU A 77 -17.27 -7.49 -4.52
N ALA A 78 -17.53 -6.89 -3.36
CA ALA A 78 -16.49 -6.47 -2.42
C ALA A 78 -16.85 -6.94 -0.99
N SER A 79 -15.84 -7.06 -0.12
CA SER A 79 -16.05 -7.41 1.29
C SER A 79 -14.97 -6.82 2.17
N ASP A 80 -15.36 -6.24 3.32
CA ASP A 80 -14.43 -5.80 4.38
C ASP A 80 -15.13 -5.79 5.74
N ILE A 81 -14.45 -6.20 6.80
CA ILE A 81 -15.01 -6.23 8.16
C ILE A 81 -15.13 -4.83 8.78
N ASP A 82 -14.30 -3.86 8.38
CA ASP A 82 -14.29 -2.50 8.90
C ASP A 82 -15.43 -1.68 8.30
N LYS A 83 -16.42 -1.34 9.12
CA LYS A 83 -17.59 -0.57 8.70
C LYS A 83 -17.22 0.78 8.07
N GLU A 84 -16.26 1.52 8.65
CA GLU A 84 -15.83 2.81 8.13
C GLU A 84 -15.18 2.68 6.73
N CYS A 85 -14.53 1.54 6.48
CA CYS A 85 -14.02 1.22 5.15
C CYS A 85 -15.15 0.95 4.18
N ARG A 86 -16.15 0.14 4.56
CA ARG A 86 -17.31 -0.17 3.71
C ARG A 86 -18.12 1.06 3.35
N ASP A 87 -18.40 1.92 4.33
CA ASP A 87 -19.16 3.15 4.12
C ASP A 87 -18.42 4.08 3.13
N ASN A 88 -17.10 4.21 3.27
CA ASN A 88 -16.29 5.02 2.36
C ASN A 88 -16.14 4.38 0.97
N TYR A 89 -16.11 3.07 0.90
CA TYR A 89 -16.10 2.31 -0.36
C TYR A 89 -17.41 2.51 -1.13
N GLU A 90 -18.55 2.32 -0.48
CA GLU A 90 -19.88 2.52 -1.07
C GLU A 90 -20.05 3.96 -1.58
N LEU A 91 -19.59 4.95 -0.80
CA LEU A 91 -19.62 6.37 -1.18
C LEU A 91 -18.86 6.68 -2.48
N ASN A 92 -17.79 5.95 -2.76
CA ASN A 92 -16.93 6.19 -3.92
C ASN A 92 -17.30 5.35 -5.13
N TYR A 93 -17.76 4.13 -4.93
CA TYR A 93 -17.94 3.17 -6.02
C TYR A 93 -19.39 2.76 -6.24
N ASN A 94 -20.34 3.25 -5.44
CA ASN A 94 -21.75 2.88 -5.51
C ASN A 94 -21.97 1.35 -5.47
N LEU A 95 -21.08 0.64 -4.79
CA LEU A 95 -21.14 -0.80 -4.54
C LEU A 95 -20.98 -1.02 -3.03
N LYS A 96 -21.99 -1.63 -2.41
CA LYS A 96 -21.99 -1.92 -0.97
C LYS A 96 -21.20 -3.20 -0.68
N PRO A 97 -20.06 -3.13 0.05
CA PRO A 97 -19.31 -4.33 0.41
C PRO A 97 -20.05 -5.17 1.45
N ASN A 98 -19.89 -6.50 1.36
CA ASN A 98 -20.28 -7.41 2.43
C ASN A 98 -19.42 -7.17 3.68
N ASP A 99 -19.96 -7.48 4.87
CA ASP A 99 -19.29 -7.21 6.14
C ASP A 99 -18.23 -8.25 6.52
N ASP A 100 -18.50 -9.52 6.28
CA ASP A 100 -17.61 -10.61 6.69
C ASP A 100 -17.52 -11.66 5.59
N LEU A 101 -16.36 -11.78 4.97
CA LEU A 101 -16.16 -12.71 3.87
C LEU A 101 -16.35 -14.18 4.29
N THR A 102 -16.14 -14.51 5.57
CA THR A 102 -16.30 -15.88 6.09
C THR A 102 -17.76 -16.33 6.16
N LYS A 103 -18.69 -15.37 6.09
CA LYS A 103 -20.15 -15.61 6.12
C LYS A 103 -20.79 -15.57 4.73
N ILE A 104 -20.03 -15.23 3.70
CA ILE A 104 -20.57 -15.20 2.33
C ILE A 104 -20.81 -16.65 1.86
N ASP A 105 -22.03 -16.94 1.45
CA ASP A 105 -22.26 -18.20 0.72
C ASP A 105 -21.55 -18.12 -0.63
N ILE A 106 -20.51 -18.92 -0.77
CA ILE A 106 -19.66 -18.97 -1.96
C ILE A 106 -20.47 -19.16 -3.25
N LYS A 107 -21.59 -19.89 -3.20
CA LYS A 107 -22.45 -20.15 -4.34
C LYS A 107 -23.20 -18.91 -4.83
N THR A 108 -23.37 -17.90 -3.97
CA THR A 108 -24.08 -16.64 -4.33
C THR A 108 -23.16 -15.59 -4.94
N ILE A 109 -21.86 -15.81 -4.91
CA ILE A 109 -20.87 -14.89 -5.52
C ILE A 109 -21.08 -14.90 -7.04
N PRO A 110 -21.28 -13.71 -7.68
CA PRO A 110 -21.39 -13.63 -9.14
C PRO A 110 -20.15 -14.18 -9.84
N GLN A 111 -20.31 -14.62 -11.11
CA GLN A 111 -19.17 -15.05 -11.92
C GLN A 111 -18.16 -13.90 -12.11
N PHE A 112 -16.88 -14.22 -11.98
CA PHE A 112 -15.78 -13.25 -12.09
C PHE A 112 -14.53 -13.90 -12.68
N ASP A 113 -13.66 -13.08 -13.27
CA ASP A 113 -12.42 -13.51 -13.91
C ASP A 113 -11.20 -13.34 -12.99
N ILE A 114 -11.26 -12.39 -12.05
CA ILE A 114 -10.12 -12.00 -11.21
C ILE A 114 -10.54 -11.94 -9.75
N LEU A 115 -9.76 -12.58 -8.88
CA LEU A 115 -9.88 -12.42 -7.44
C LEU A 115 -8.78 -11.51 -6.93
N CYS A 116 -9.16 -10.44 -6.22
CA CYS A 116 -8.25 -9.54 -5.53
C CYS A 116 -8.46 -9.62 -4.02
N ALA A 117 -7.36 -9.59 -3.24
CA ALA A 117 -7.45 -9.51 -1.79
C ALA A 117 -6.21 -8.88 -1.15
N GLY A 118 -6.43 -7.88 -0.29
CA GLY A 118 -5.44 -7.32 0.63
C GLY A 118 -5.60 -7.95 2.03
N PHE A 119 -5.33 -9.24 2.17
CA PHE A 119 -5.65 -9.98 3.37
C PHE A 119 -4.70 -9.67 4.55
N PRO A 120 -5.16 -9.75 5.82
CA PRO A 120 -4.34 -9.49 6.99
C PRO A 120 -3.23 -10.54 7.13
N CYS A 121 -2.02 -10.10 7.55
CA CYS A 121 -0.92 -11.00 7.89
C CYS A 121 -1.18 -11.61 9.26
N GLN A 122 -1.90 -12.72 9.30
CA GLN A 122 -2.11 -13.52 10.50
C GLN A 122 -1.06 -14.65 10.54
N PRO A 123 -0.55 -15.02 11.74
CA PRO A 123 0.33 -16.17 11.84
C PRO A 123 -0.43 -17.44 11.42
N PHE A 124 0.14 -18.17 10.48
CA PHE A 124 -0.28 -19.54 10.18
C PHE A 124 0.13 -20.37 11.38
N SER A 125 -0.82 -20.68 12.29
CA SER A 125 -0.51 -21.38 13.53
C SER A 125 0.00 -22.81 13.24
N LYS A 126 0.94 -23.27 14.08
CA LYS A 126 1.49 -24.63 14.00
C LYS A 126 0.44 -25.76 14.18
N ALA A 127 -0.79 -25.42 14.56
CA ALA A 127 -1.89 -26.38 14.74
C ALA A 127 -2.30 -27.07 13.42
N GLY A 128 -2.12 -26.42 12.26
CA GLY A 128 -2.44 -27.00 10.96
C GLY A 128 -1.47 -28.09 10.48
N GLN A 129 -0.31 -28.27 11.11
CA GLN A 129 0.66 -29.30 10.69
C GLN A 129 0.39 -30.70 11.26
N GLN A 130 -0.46 -30.85 12.29
CA GLN A 130 -0.66 -32.12 12.96
C GLN A 130 -1.97 -32.88 12.62
N ASN A 131 -2.99 -32.18 12.06
CA ASN A 131 -4.32 -32.80 11.88
C ASN A 131 -4.86 -32.82 10.44
N GLY A 132 -4.01 -32.66 9.42
CA GLY A 132 -4.49 -32.65 8.03
C GLY A 132 -5.26 -31.37 7.66
N PHE A 133 -5.61 -31.25 6.39
CA PHE A 133 -6.18 -30.05 5.76
C PHE A 133 -7.58 -29.61 6.24
N ASP A 134 -8.17 -30.28 7.23
CA ASP A 134 -9.56 -30.03 7.67
C ASP A 134 -9.72 -29.05 8.85
N ASP A 135 -8.62 -28.59 9.48
CA ASP A 135 -8.68 -27.71 10.66
C ASP A 135 -8.11 -26.30 10.40
N ASP A 136 -8.29 -25.77 9.20
CA ASP A 136 -7.85 -24.44 8.76
C ASP A 136 -8.81 -23.30 9.19
N ARG A 137 -9.68 -23.56 10.19
CA ARG A 137 -10.67 -22.59 10.67
C ARG A 137 -9.99 -21.39 11.35
N GLY A 138 -10.18 -20.20 10.79
CA GLY A 138 -9.78 -18.94 11.38
C GLY A 138 -8.68 -18.15 10.66
N ASN A 139 -8.19 -18.62 9.51
CA ASN A 139 -7.25 -17.86 8.69
C ASN A 139 -7.90 -17.43 7.38
N ILE A 140 -8.04 -16.13 7.18
CA ILE A 140 -8.68 -15.49 6.02
C ILE A 140 -8.13 -15.98 4.67
N PHE A 141 -6.84 -16.36 4.60
CA PHE A 141 -6.27 -16.91 3.37
C PHE A 141 -6.92 -18.24 2.95
N PHE A 142 -7.31 -19.10 3.90
CA PHE A 142 -7.99 -20.35 3.58
C PHE A 142 -9.43 -20.12 3.13
N ASP A 143 -10.13 -19.13 3.70
CA ASP A 143 -11.46 -18.73 3.23
C ASP A 143 -11.38 -18.21 1.78
N ILE A 144 -10.38 -17.36 1.47
CA ILE A 144 -10.08 -16.92 0.10
C ILE A 144 -9.78 -18.14 -0.79
N SER A 145 -9.01 -19.11 -0.31
CA SER A 145 -8.67 -20.35 -1.06
C SER A 145 -9.90 -21.19 -1.40
N ASN A 146 -10.90 -21.23 -0.52
CA ASN A 146 -12.17 -21.92 -0.76
C ASN A 146 -12.98 -21.22 -1.87
N ILE A 147 -13.00 -19.89 -1.91
CA ILE A 147 -13.60 -19.13 -3.00
C ILE A 147 -12.88 -19.41 -4.32
N ILE A 148 -11.54 -19.41 -4.31
CA ILE A 148 -10.73 -19.75 -5.48
C ILE A 148 -11.03 -21.16 -5.99
N LYS A 149 -11.12 -22.12 -5.08
CA LYS A 149 -11.42 -23.52 -5.40
C LYS A 149 -12.77 -23.69 -6.11
N PHE A 150 -13.78 -22.97 -5.65
CA PHE A 150 -15.14 -23.07 -6.18
C PHE A 150 -15.31 -22.33 -7.53
N HIS A 151 -14.82 -21.09 -7.61
CA HIS A 151 -15.04 -20.22 -8.77
C HIS A 151 -13.98 -20.34 -9.86
N THR A 152 -12.80 -20.87 -9.52
CA THR A 152 -11.66 -21.05 -10.45
C THR A 152 -11.38 -19.83 -11.34
N PRO A 153 -11.16 -18.62 -10.77
CA PRO A 153 -10.95 -17.41 -11.57
C PRO A 153 -9.72 -17.54 -12.49
N LYS A 154 -9.67 -16.76 -13.56
CA LYS A 154 -8.54 -16.75 -14.51
C LYS A 154 -7.25 -16.25 -13.86
N TYR A 155 -7.38 -15.22 -13.01
CA TYR A 155 -6.25 -14.55 -12.37
C TYR A 155 -6.53 -14.32 -10.88
N ILE A 156 -5.45 -14.25 -10.11
CA ILE A 156 -5.50 -13.91 -8.68
C ILE A 156 -4.42 -12.86 -8.42
N ILE A 157 -4.78 -11.77 -7.73
CA ILE A 157 -3.86 -10.72 -7.31
C ILE A 157 -4.05 -10.49 -5.80
N LEU A 158 -3.07 -10.95 -5.00
CA LEU A 158 -3.10 -10.75 -3.56
C LEU A 158 -2.02 -9.75 -3.14
N GLU A 159 -2.28 -8.98 -2.10
CA GLU A 159 -1.30 -8.05 -1.52
C GLU A 159 -1.13 -8.34 -0.03
N ASN A 160 0.11 -8.16 0.44
CA ASN A 160 0.42 -8.22 1.87
C ASN A 160 1.65 -7.38 2.21
N VAL A 161 1.88 -7.17 3.51
CA VAL A 161 3.08 -6.48 3.99
C VAL A 161 4.35 -7.24 3.64
N ARG A 162 5.46 -6.50 3.44
CA ARG A 162 6.78 -7.08 3.11
C ARG A 162 7.20 -8.24 4.04
N ASN A 163 6.82 -8.14 5.32
CA ASN A 163 7.21 -9.14 6.32
C ASN A 163 6.70 -10.56 5.98
N LEU A 164 5.62 -10.70 5.22
CA LEU A 164 5.11 -12.00 4.79
C LEU A 164 6.19 -12.83 4.06
N ALA A 165 7.05 -12.17 3.29
CA ALA A 165 8.11 -12.84 2.52
C ALA A 165 9.16 -13.55 3.39
N SER A 166 9.36 -13.10 4.63
CA SER A 166 10.34 -13.67 5.57
C SER A 166 9.69 -14.16 6.88
N HIS A 167 8.36 -14.12 6.96
CA HIS A 167 7.62 -14.57 8.12
C HIS A 167 7.84 -16.07 8.32
N ASP A 168 8.11 -16.48 9.58
CA ASP A 168 8.37 -17.86 9.96
C ASP A 168 9.47 -18.51 9.05
N GLU A 169 10.61 -17.81 8.89
CA GLU A 169 11.74 -18.24 8.07
C GLU A 169 11.38 -18.53 6.59
N GLY A 170 10.29 -17.92 6.09
CA GLY A 170 9.77 -18.13 4.74
C GLY A 170 8.71 -19.23 4.64
N ASN A 171 8.41 -19.91 5.73
CA ASN A 171 7.44 -21.02 5.75
C ASN A 171 6.03 -20.55 5.35
N THR A 172 5.61 -19.36 5.81
CA THR A 172 4.34 -18.73 5.40
C THR A 172 4.21 -18.59 3.89
N TRP A 173 5.27 -18.16 3.20
CA TRP A 173 5.26 -18.10 1.75
C TRP A 173 5.12 -19.47 1.10
N ASN A 174 5.82 -20.48 1.61
CA ASN A 174 5.77 -21.83 1.07
C ASN A 174 4.37 -22.44 1.19
N ILE A 175 3.66 -22.20 2.30
CA ILE A 175 2.27 -22.63 2.50
C ILE A 175 1.35 -21.98 1.48
N ILE A 176 1.42 -20.64 1.32
CA ILE A 176 0.59 -19.90 0.36
C ILE A 176 0.85 -20.40 -1.07
N LYS A 177 2.13 -20.52 -1.46
CA LYS A 177 2.54 -21.00 -2.79
C LYS A 177 2.06 -22.42 -3.03
N GLY A 178 2.25 -23.31 -2.06
CA GLY A 178 1.80 -24.70 -2.13
C GLY A 178 0.30 -24.78 -2.37
N LYS A 179 -0.50 -24.04 -1.59
CA LYS A 179 -1.96 -24.02 -1.72
C LYS A 179 -2.43 -23.50 -3.08
N LEU A 180 -1.84 -22.43 -3.59
CA LEU A 180 -2.17 -21.89 -4.91
C LEU A 180 -1.82 -22.87 -6.04
N ASN A 181 -0.70 -23.58 -5.90
CA ASN A 181 -0.31 -24.63 -6.87
C ASN A 181 -1.26 -25.84 -6.85
N GLU A 182 -1.71 -26.29 -5.68
CA GLU A 182 -2.74 -27.32 -5.51
C GLU A 182 -4.08 -26.93 -6.17
N LEU A 183 -4.40 -25.64 -6.13
CA LEU A 183 -5.59 -25.07 -6.77
C LEU A 183 -5.42 -24.85 -8.27
N ASN A 184 -4.36 -25.34 -8.90
CA ASN A 184 -4.07 -25.25 -10.32
C ASN A 184 -3.65 -23.86 -10.82
N TYR A 185 -2.93 -23.08 -9.99
CA TYR A 185 -2.38 -21.77 -10.39
C TYR A 185 -0.87 -21.79 -10.48
N ASN A 186 -0.35 -21.16 -11.52
CA ASN A 186 1.04 -20.76 -11.61
C ASN A 186 1.27 -19.51 -10.74
N THR A 187 2.32 -19.52 -9.93
CA THR A 187 2.82 -18.34 -9.20
C THR A 187 4.35 -18.32 -9.23
N TYR A 188 4.97 -17.19 -8.93
CA TYR A 188 6.44 -17.09 -8.93
C TYR A 188 7.06 -17.88 -7.77
N ASP A 189 8.28 -18.37 -7.98
CA ASP A 189 8.99 -19.17 -6.95
C ASP A 189 9.29 -18.39 -5.69
N LYS A 190 9.65 -17.13 -5.84
CA LYS A 190 9.95 -16.21 -4.74
C LYS A 190 8.86 -15.15 -4.61
N PRO A 191 8.61 -14.63 -3.39
CA PRO A 191 7.68 -13.52 -3.21
C PRO A 191 8.10 -12.32 -4.05
N VAL A 192 7.17 -11.76 -4.83
CA VAL A 192 7.42 -10.53 -5.61
C VAL A 192 7.27 -9.34 -4.68
N ILE A 193 8.38 -8.71 -4.32
CA ILE A 193 8.40 -7.53 -3.45
C ILE A 193 8.50 -6.29 -4.34
N LEU A 194 7.44 -5.47 -4.33
CA LEU A 194 7.35 -4.22 -5.07
C LEU A 194 7.41 -3.02 -4.13
N ASN A 195 8.07 -1.96 -4.57
CA ASN A 195 8.09 -0.67 -3.88
C ASN A 195 7.35 0.37 -4.73
N THR A 196 6.50 1.17 -4.13
CA THR A 196 5.72 2.20 -4.84
C THR A 196 6.61 3.23 -5.54
N LEU A 197 7.87 3.41 -5.09
CA LEU A 197 8.88 4.22 -5.79
C LEU A 197 9.16 3.74 -7.21
N TYR A 198 9.02 2.44 -7.51
CA TYR A 198 9.23 1.90 -8.86
C TYR A 198 8.18 2.38 -9.86
N PHE A 199 7.06 2.86 -9.36
CA PHE A 199 5.92 3.33 -10.13
C PHE A 199 5.80 4.86 -10.14
N GLY A 200 6.84 5.58 -9.66
CA GLY A 200 6.84 7.04 -9.64
C GLY A 200 5.92 7.64 -8.56
N VAL A 201 5.63 6.89 -7.50
CA VAL A 201 4.90 7.39 -6.33
C VAL A 201 5.90 7.81 -5.26
N PRO A 202 5.85 9.05 -4.72
CA PRO A 202 6.85 9.53 -3.77
C PRO A 202 6.62 8.96 -2.35
N GLN A 203 6.53 7.64 -2.25
CA GLN A 203 6.42 6.89 -1.00
C GLN A 203 7.28 5.63 -1.06
N SER A 204 8.12 5.40 -0.07
CA SER A 204 8.82 4.12 0.07
C SER A 204 7.93 3.13 0.82
N ARG A 205 7.13 2.37 0.04
CA ARG A 205 6.20 1.35 0.56
C ARG A 205 6.46 0.03 -0.14
N GLU A 206 7.08 -0.91 0.59
CA GLU A 206 7.33 -2.26 0.10
C GLU A 206 6.17 -3.18 0.46
N ARG A 207 5.70 -3.95 -0.55
CA ARG A 207 4.62 -4.93 -0.41
C ARG A 207 4.96 -6.20 -1.15
N VAL A 208 4.51 -7.33 -0.63
CA VAL A 208 4.44 -8.57 -1.38
C VAL A 208 3.21 -8.51 -2.26
N VAL A 209 3.38 -8.68 -3.56
CA VAL A 209 2.28 -8.81 -4.53
C VAL A 209 2.35 -10.23 -5.09
N ILE A 210 1.29 -11.01 -4.85
CA ILE A 210 1.18 -12.40 -5.31
C ILE A 210 0.34 -12.38 -6.58
N LEU A 211 0.99 -12.70 -7.69
CA LEU A 211 0.39 -12.74 -9.02
C LEU A 211 0.22 -14.19 -9.45
N CYS A 212 -1.01 -14.60 -9.75
CA CYS A 212 -1.30 -15.95 -10.18
C CYS A 212 -2.10 -15.98 -11.46
N LYS A 213 -1.81 -16.97 -12.28
CA LYS A 213 -2.49 -17.28 -13.52
C LYS A 213 -2.91 -18.73 -13.49
N ARG A 214 -4.15 -19.06 -13.84
CA ARG A 214 -4.62 -20.46 -13.89
C ARG A 214 -3.81 -21.22 -14.95
N LYS A 215 -3.40 -22.45 -14.64
CA LYS A 215 -2.42 -23.20 -15.46
C LYS A 215 -2.85 -23.44 -16.90
N ASP A 216 -4.17 -23.62 -17.13
CA ASP A 216 -4.73 -23.78 -18.49
C ASP A 216 -4.56 -22.57 -19.39
N LEU A 217 -4.32 -21.38 -18.82
CA LEU A 217 -4.09 -20.13 -19.55
C LEU A 217 -2.59 -19.92 -19.90
N GLY A 218 -1.73 -20.87 -19.58
CA GLY A 218 -0.30 -20.84 -19.86
C GLY A 218 0.54 -20.19 -18.77
N GLU A 219 1.81 -19.91 -19.08
CA GLU A 219 2.81 -19.45 -18.14
C GLU A 219 2.60 -17.99 -17.69
N LEU A 220 3.19 -17.63 -16.56
CA LEU A 220 3.27 -16.26 -16.09
C LEU A 220 4.24 -15.43 -16.95
N PRO A 221 4.00 -14.13 -17.11
CA PRO A 221 4.97 -13.23 -17.72
C PRO A 221 6.32 -13.30 -17.00
N LYS A 222 7.42 -13.19 -17.74
CA LYS A 222 8.76 -13.18 -17.15
C LYS A 222 8.96 -11.92 -16.31
N LEU A 223 9.23 -12.07 -15.01
CA LEU A 223 9.52 -10.94 -14.14
C LEU A 223 10.77 -10.19 -14.60
N PRO A 224 10.69 -8.85 -14.70
CA PRO A 224 11.90 -8.05 -14.90
C PRO A 224 12.77 -8.08 -13.63
N SER A 225 14.04 -7.70 -13.76
CA SER A 225 14.92 -7.52 -12.60
C SER A 225 14.37 -6.43 -11.70
N ILE A 226 14.05 -6.79 -10.45
CA ILE A 226 13.54 -5.86 -9.43
C ILE A 226 14.72 -5.40 -8.57
N SER A 227 15.11 -4.15 -8.70
CA SER A 227 16.26 -3.58 -8.00
C SER A 227 16.06 -2.08 -7.72
N LYS A 228 16.98 -1.49 -6.94
CA LYS A 228 16.98 -0.04 -6.68
C LYS A 228 17.11 0.80 -7.98
N LYS A 229 17.58 0.23 -9.08
CA LYS A 229 17.63 0.90 -10.39
C LYS A 229 16.25 1.20 -10.97
N ASN A 230 15.22 0.51 -10.49
CA ASN A 230 13.83 0.77 -10.89
C ASN A 230 13.21 1.97 -10.15
N ILE A 231 13.89 2.54 -9.14
CA ILE A 231 13.39 3.72 -8.43
C ILE A 231 13.36 4.90 -9.38
N LYS A 232 12.18 5.49 -9.54
CA LYS A 232 12.00 6.69 -10.34
C LYS A 232 12.27 7.94 -9.50
N THR A 233 12.78 8.96 -10.14
CA THR A 233 12.88 10.28 -9.52
C THR A 233 11.46 10.77 -9.20
N THR A 234 11.23 11.09 -7.94
CA THR A 234 9.96 11.60 -7.45
C THR A 234 10.23 12.75 -6.50
N SER A 235 9.28 13.64 -6.34
CA SER A 235 9.31 14.64 -5.30
C SER A 235 8.04 14.57 -4.46
N LEU A 236 8.18 14.62 -3.14
CA LEU A 236 7.01 14.75 -2.27
C LEU A 236 6.27 16.07 -2.54
N THR A 237 6.98 17.10 -2.98
CA THR A 237 6.37 18.41 -3.32
C THR A 237 5.27 18.29 -4.37
N ASP A 238 5.37 17.30 -5.27
CA ASP A 238 4.40 17.11 -6.37
C ASP A 238 3.01 16.70 -5.87
N ILE A 239 2.93 16.19 -4.65
CA ILE A 239 1.66 15.75 -4.06
C ILE A 239 1.12 16.70 -2.99
N LEU A 240 1.89 17.75 -2.62
CA LEU A 240 1.48 18.66 -1.56
C LEU A 240 0.37 19.60 -2.02
N GLU A 241 -0.57 19.86 -1.11
CA GLU A 241 -1.55 20.91 -1.29
C GLU A 241 -0.88 22.29 -1.17
N THR A 242 -1.23 23.21 -2.09
CA THR A 242 -0.76 24.61 -2.07
C THR A 242 -1.25 25.32 -0.83
N GLU A 243 -2.52 25.13 -0.51
CA GLU A 243 -3.19 25.66 0.68
C GLU A 243 -3.84 24.53 1.46
N CYS A 244 -3.76 24.57 2.76
CA CYS A 244 -4.44 23.61 3.63
C CYS A 244 -4.86 24.26 4.95
N SER A 245 -5.83 23.63 5.63
CA SER A 245 -6.33 24.11 6.91
C SER A 245 -5.25 24.15 7.99
N GLN A 246 -5.25 25.16 8.83
CA GLN A 246 -4.35 25.30 9.97
C GLN A 246 -4.48 24.15 11.00
N LYS A 247 -5.57 23.38 10.96
CA LYS A 247 -5.75 22.19 11.82
C LYS A 247 -4.64 21.14 11.65
N TYR A 248 -3.93 21.17 10.52
CA TYR A 248 -2.81 20.27 10.25
C TYR A 248 -1.47 20.77 10.79
N ASN A 249 -1.40 21.97 11.34
CA ASN A 249 -0.19 22.50 11.96
C ASN A 249 0.23 21.61 13.14
N ILE A 250 1.54 21.46 13.32
CA ILE A 250 2.08 20.70 14.44
C ILE A 250 1.78 21.40 15.77
N ASN A 251 1.50 20.59 16.79
CA ASN A 251 1.28 21.08 18.14
C ASN A 251 2.59 21.56 18.81
N SER A 252 2.49 22.19 19.97
CA SER A 252 3.63 22.74 20.72
C SER A 252 4.71 21.70 21.00
N LYS A 253 4.34 20.46 21.33
CA LYS A 253 5.31 19.38 21.57
C LYS A 253 6.12 19.06 20.33
N MET A 254 5.47 18.95 19.18
CA MET A 254 6.15 18.63 17.92
C MET A 254 7.00 19.81 17.43
N LYS A 255 6.54 21.06 17.64
CA LYS A 255 7.31 22.25 17.33
C LYS A 255 8.61 22.31 18.16
N ILE A 256 8.51 22.15 19.47
CA ILE A 256 9.68 22.08 20.38
C ILE A 256 10.60 20.93 19.98
N THR A 257 10.05 19.77 19.66
CA THR A 257 10.87 18.63 19.21
C THR A 257 11.64 18.95 17.93
N GLN A 258 11.01 19.59 16.96
CA GLN A 258 11.67 20.00 15.72
C GLN A 258 12.78 21.04 16.00
N ASP A 259 12.48 22.05 16.81
CA ASP A 259 13.42 23.13 17.11
C ASP A 259 14.67 22.59 17.88
N ILE A 260 14.48 21.72 18.87
CA ILE A 260 15.58 21.07 19.64
C ILE A 260 16.47 20.23 18.72
N TRP A 261 15.90 19.35 17.91
CA TRP A 261 16.70 18.53 16.99
C TRP A 261 17.34 19.36 15.87
N ASN A 262 16.70 20.46 15.45
CA ASN A 262 17.28 21.38 14.48
C ASN A 262 18.53 22.07 15.05
N GLU A 263 18.48 22.54 16.30
CA GLU A 263 19.64 23.10 17.02
C GLU A 263 20.78 22.09 17.12
N PHE A 264 20.48 20.83 17.49
CA PHE A 264 21.46 19.74 17.50
C PHE A 264 22.18 19.56 16.17
N ILE A 265 21.43 19.52 15.07
CA ILE A 265 21.99 19.35 13.73
C ILE A 265 22.88 20.55 13.36
N ILE A 266 22.44 21.77 13.67
CA ILE A 266 23.21 23.00 13.40
C ILE A 266 24.53 22.99 14.18
N ILE A 267 24.52 22.59 15.43
CA ILE A 267 25.74 22.49 16.28
C ILE A 267 26.72 21.50 15.65
N LEU A 268 26.28 20.31 15.28
CA LEU A 268 27.16 19.31 14.66
C LEU A 268 27.75 19.82 13.34
N LYS A 269 26.95 20.45 12.49
CA LYS A 269 27.40 21.05 11.22
C LYS A 269 28.45 22.14 11.45
N ALA A 270 28.20 23.06 12.36
CA ALA A 270 29.13 24.15 12.67
C ALA A 270 30.50 23.64 13.16
N LYS A 271 30.52 22.45 13.75
CA LYS A 271 31.76 21.77 14.24
C LYS A 271 32.27 20.70 13.29
N GLN A 272 31.70 20.57 12.11
CA GLN A 272 32.05 19.57 11.08
C GLN A 272 31.98 18.10 11.62
N VAL A 273 31.05 17.85 12.55
CA VAL A 273 30.81 16.52 13.12
C VAL A 273 29.69 15.85 12.32
N SER A 274 29.95 14.66 11.79
CA SER A 274 28.96 13.89 11.04
C SER A 274 27.82 13.43 11.95
N ILE A 275 26.57 13.50 11.42
CA ILE A 275 25.39 13.00 12.13
C ILE A 275 25.47 11.46 12.19
N PRO A 276 25.31 10.84 13.37
CA PRO A 276 25.36 9.39 13.50
C PRO A 276 24.36 8.66 12.61
N LYS A 277 24.82 7.60 11.91
CA LYS A 277 23.95 6.72 11.09
C LYS A 277 23.20 5.66 11.91
N PHE A 278 23.46 5.59 13.22
CA PHE A 278 22.73 4.76 14.17
C PHE A 278 21.69 5.60 14.92
N PRO A 279 20.65 4.99 15.53
CA PRO A 279 19.68 5.72 16.33
C PRO A 279 20.33 6.45 17.50
N ILE A 280 20.18 7.77 17.51
CA ILE A 280 20.64 8.62 18.63
C ILE A 280 19.60 8.48 19.74
N TRP A 281 20.09 8.26 20.97
CA TRP A 281 19.24 8.13 22.15
C TRP A 281 19.87 8.87 23.33
N THR A 282 19.44 10.11 23.54
CA THR A 282 20.07 11.02 24.48
C THR A 282 19.99 10.57 25.95
N ASP A 283 19.02 9.73 26.30
CA ASP A 283 18.89 9.16 27.64
C ASP A 283 20.00 8.14 27.99
N TRP A 284 20.80 7.72 27.01
CA TRP A 284 21.93 6.79 27.22
C TRP A 284 23.29 7.47 27.31
N TRP A 285 23.36 8.78 27.15
CA TRP A 285 24.62 9.49 27.03
C TRP A 285 25.40 9.58 28.34
N ASP A 286 24.73 9.89 29.43
CA ASP A 286 25.30 10.18 30.74
C ASP A 286 24.92 9.20 31.85
N SER A 287 24.28 8.08 31.54
CA SER A 287 23.88 7.08 32.53
C SER A 287 24.87 5.91 32.60
N ASP A 288 25.16 5.45 33.80
CA ASP A 288 26.03 4.29 34.05
C ASP A 288 25.46 2.95 33.53
N GLY A 289 24.36 2.99 32.79
CA GLY A 289 23.72 1.82 32.19
C GLY A 289 22.98 0.92 33.18
N GLN A 290 23.19 1.12 34.46
CA GLN A 290 22.56 0.34 35.52
C GLN A 290 21.30 1.00 36.09
N ASN A 291 21.22 2.33 36.05
CA ASN A 291 20.14 3.12 36.66
C ASN A 291 19.29 3.91 35.67
N THR A 292 19.38 3.61 34.38
CA THR A 292 18.55 4.36 33.43
C THR A 292 17.10 3.99 33.55
N THR A 293 16.28 5.00 33.44
CA THR A 293 14.85 5.07 33.30
C THR A 293 14.25 4.14 32.20
N ILE A 294 14.89 2.97 31.97
CA ILE A 294 14.37 1.88 31.12
C ILE A 294 12.99 1.43 31.63
N THR A 295 12.79 1.54 32.93
CA THR A 295 11.55 1.17 33.61
C THR A 295 10.36 2.07 33.33
N LYS A 296 10.56 3.34 32.92
CA LYS A 296 9.43 4.27 32.73
C LYS A 296 8.86 4.34 31.32
N HIS A 297 9.52 3.77 30.31
CA HIS A 297 9.15 4.05 28.93
C HIS A 297 8.54 2.88 28.13
N ASN A 298 8.73 1.62 28.55
CA ASN A 298 8.27 0.47 27.78
C ASN A 298 7.45 -0.57 28.57
N THR A 299 7.24 -0.36 29.86
CA THR A 299 6.35 -1.22 30.65
C THR A 299 5.44 -0.34 31.49
N LYS A 300 4.14 -0.43 31.29
CA LYS A 300 3.18 -0.23 32.38
C LYS A 300 3.45 -1.36 33.35
N ILE A 301 4.42 -1.14 34.25
CA ILE A 301 4.68 -2.07 35.35
C ILE A 301 3.60 -1.73 36.38
N SER A 302 2.70 -2.66 36.64
CA SER A 302 1.85 -2.61 37.82
C SER A 302 2.76 -2.60 39.06
N GLU A 303 2.40 -1.87 40.10
CA GLU A 303 3.17 -1.74 41.34
C GLU A 303 3.48 -3.08 42.04
N GLU A 304 2.91 -4.18 41.56
CA GLU A 304 3.04 -5.56 42.06
C GLU A 304 4.10 -6.43 41.34
N GLU A 305 4.78 -5.94 40.28
CA GLU A 305 5.81 -6.75 39.60
C GLU A 305 7.06 -6.95 40.48
N ASN A 306 7.40 -8.21 40.72
CA ASN A 306 8.55 -8.64 41.54
C ASN A 306 9.85 -8.05 41.00
N LYS A 307 10.69 -7.44 41.87
CA LYS A 307 12.03 -6.86 41.56
C LYS A 307 12.91 -7.78 40.69
N VAL A 308 12.79 -9.09 40.86
CA VAL A 308 13.54 -10.10 40.10
C VAL A 308 13.17 -10.11 38.63
N GLU A 309 11.88 -9.94 38.30
CA GLU A 309 11.42 -9.90 36.92
C GLU A 309 11.81 -8.61 36.20
N ILE A 310 11.77 -7.50 36.92
CA ILE A 310 12.28 -6.19 36.46
C ILE A 310 13.76 -6.30 36.08
N LEU A 311 14.55 -6.90 36.95
CA LEU A 311 15.98 -7.09 36.70
C LEU A 311 16.26 -8.03 35.51
N LYS A 312 15.45 -9.08 35.32
CA LYS A 312 15.55 -9.97 34.15
C LYS A 312 15.21 -9.21 32.85
N LYS A 313 14.14 -8.42 32.83
CA LYS A 313 13.74 -7.58 31.70
C LYS A 313 14.84 -6.54 31.38
N GLN A 314 15.44 -5.90 32.38
CA GLN A 314 16.55 -4.96 32.21
C GLN A 314 17.79 -5.61 31.61
N LYS A 315 18.19 -6.80 32.11
CA LYS A 315 19.34 -7.55 31.58
C LYS A 315 19.13 -7.95 30.13
N LEU A 316 17.91 -8.43 29.78
CA LEU A 316 17.55 -8.79 28.42
C LEU A 316 17.57 -7.59 27.48
N PHE A 317 17.02 -6.47 27.92
CA PHE A 317 17.05 -5.21 27.19
C PHE A 317 18.49 -4.73 26.94
N TYR A 318 19.33 -4.70 28.00
CA TYR A 318 20.73 -4.32 27.88
C TYR A 318 21.49 -5.23 26.91
N LYS A 319 21.30 -6.56 27.00
CA LYS A 319 21.92 -7.52 26.09
C LYS A 319 21.54 -7.24 24.63
N LYS A 320 20.26 -6.90 24.38
CA LYS A 320 19.74 -6.59 23.04
C LYS A 320 20.31 -5.30 22.46
N TYR A 321 20.45 -4.26 23.26
CA TYR A 321 20.82 -2.92 22.80
C TYR A 321 22.25 -2.50 23.15
N LYS A 322 23.04 -3.38 23.76
CA LYS A 322 24.41 -3.11 24.26
C LYS A 322 25.27 -2.32 23.26
N ASN A 323 25.33 -2.77 22.01
CA ASN A 323 26.14 -2.13 20.97
C ASN A 323 25.68 -0.69 20.65
N TRP A 324 24.37 -0.44 20.70
CA TRP A 324 23.84 0.90 20.46
C TRP A 324 24.06 1.82 21.66
N ILE A 325 23.98 1.29 22.88
CA ILE A 325 24.28 2.03 24.09
C ILE A 325 25.74 2.50 24.05
N TYR A 326 26.69 1.62 23.75
CA TYR A 326 28.10 2.00 23.62
C TYR A 326 28.31 3.04 22.51
N LYS A 327 27.80 2.85 21.33
CA LYS A 327 27.91 3.82 20.22
C LYS A 327 27.37 5.21 20.61
N ASN A 328 26.27 5.25 21.33
CA ASN A 328 25.67 6.50 21.79
C ASN A 328 26.60 7.20 22.84
N ARG A 329 27.16 6.45 23.75
CA ARG A 329 28.10 6.98 24.75
C ARG A 329 29.40 7.46 24.12
N ASP A 330 30.01 6.65 23.27
CA ASP A 330 31.23 7.05 22.55
C ASP A 330 31.04 8.34 21.80
N PHE A 331 29.94 8.43 21.05
CA PHE A 331 29.59 9.64 20.30
C PHE A 331 29.46 10.86 21.24
N TYR A 332 28.74 10.72 22.34
CA TYR A 332 28.59 11.80 23.31
C TYR A 332 29.90 12.16 23.97
N THR A 333 30.69 11.19 24.43
CA THR A 333 31.98 11.42 25.12
C THR A 333 32.97 12.16 24.21
N GLN A 334 33.05 11.75 22.93
CA GLN A 334 33.92 12.42 21.94
C GLN A 334 33.48 13.85 21.63
N ASN A 335 32.20 14.17 21.80
CA ASN A 335 31.64 15.48 21.47
C ASN A 335 31.05 16.20 22.69
N LYS A 336 31.45 15.82 23.90
CA LYS A 336 30.82 16.30 25.15
C LYS A 336 30.85 17.82 25.26
N SER A 337 31.98 18.45 24.95
CA SER A 337 32.13 19.91 25.07
C SER A 337 31.17 20.73 24.25
N ILE A 338 30.69 20.16 23.13
CA ILE A 338 29.73 20.83 22.23
C ILE A 338 28.29 20.41 22.48
N LEU A 339 28.07 19.19 22.97
CA LEU A 339 26.75 18.63 23.17
C LEU A 339 26.15 18.81 24.56
N GLU A 340 26.98 18.94 25.60
CA GLU A 340 26.51 19.07 26.99
C GLU A 340 25.70 20.35 27.23
N PRO A 341 26.10 21.54 26.72
CA PRO A 341 25.29 22.76 26.87
C PRO A 341 23.92 22.62 26.21
N TRP A 342 23.89 22.03 25.00
CA TRP A 342 22.63 21.75 24.27
C TRP A 342 21.74 20.75 25.02
N LEU A 343 22.33 19.67 25.53
CA LEU A 343 21.61 18.61 26.25
C LEU A 343 20.97 19.14 27.54
N THR A 344 21.74 19.92 28.33
CA THR A 344 21.27 20.54 29.58
C THR A 344 20.10 21.44 29.32
N LYS A 345 20.23 22.41 28.39
CA LYS A 345 19.18 23.33 27.94
C LYS A 345 17.94 22.57 27.45
N SER A 346 18.14 21.51 26.64
CA SER A 346 17.04 20.73 26.10
C SER A 346 16.27 19.95 27.15
N ARG A 347 16.97 19.46 28.22
CA ARG A 347 16.36 18.72 29.33
C ARG A 347 15.53 19.58 30.28
N GLU A 348 15.82 20.87 30.37
CA GLU A 348 15.00 21.83 31.12
C GLU A 348 13.58 21.94 30.56
N ASN A 349 13.41 21.60 29.29
CA ASN A 349 12.09 21.59 28.66
C ASN A 349 11.30 20.32 29.01
N ASN A 350 10.36 20.42 29.94
CA ASN A 350 9.54 19.32 30.41
C ASN A 350 8.69 18.66 29.30
N ILE A 351 8.43 19.36 28.19
CA ILE A 351 7.67 18.83 27.06
C ILE A 351 8.52 17.88 26.21
N TRP A 352 9.85 18.11 26.14
CA TRP A 352 10.78 17.25 25.42
C TRP A 352 11.14 16.01 26.24
N ASN A 353 10.23 15.02 26.22
CA ASN A 353 10.34 13.81 27.02
C ASN A 353 9.97 12.55 26.24
N GLY A 354 10.43 11.39 26.71
CA GLY A 354 10.06 10.10 26.16
C GLY A 354 10.64 9.84 24.77
N ALA A 355 9.82 9.29 23.88
CA ALA A 355 10.26 8.86 22.56
C ALA A 355 10.87 9.98 21.71
N VAL A 356 10.47 11.24 21.91
CA VAL A 356 11.02 12.37 21.15
C VAL A 356 12.49 12.70 21.44
N ARG A 357 13.05 12.12 22.54
CA ARG A 357 14.49 12.18 22.84
C ARG A 357 15.35 11.20 22.05
N LYS A 358 14.74 10.44 21.16
CA LYS A 358 15.41 9.51 20.24
C LYS A 358 15.24 10.02 18.82
N MET A 359 16.30 9.93 18.01
CA MET A 359 16.29 10.36 16.63
C MET A 359 17.02 9.36 15.73
N GLU A 360 16.44 9.06 14.58
CA GLU A 360 17.05 8.31 13.49
C GLU A 360 17.22 9.22 12.27
N TRP A 361 18.45 9.61 11.96
CA TRP A 361 18.79 10.41 10.78
C TRP A 361 18.97 9.50 9.56
N GLN A 362 18.03 9.51 8.67
CA GLN A 362 17.99 8.61 7.50
C GLN A 362 17.78 9.39 6.18
N THR A 363 18.40 10.55 6.05
CA THR A 363 18.28 11.40 4.85
C THR A 363 19.22 11.01 3.71
N GLY A 364 20.25 10.22 4.01
CA GLY A 364 21.34 9.90 3.08
C GLY A 364 22.41 10.99 2.95
N THR A 365 22.23 12.14 3.61
CA THR A 365 23.17 13.27 3.63
C THR A 365 23.10 14.00 4.95
N ASP A 366 24.19 14.66 5.35
CA ASP A 366 24.28 15.48 6.56
C ASP A 366 24.03 16.99 6.25
N ASN A 367 23.79 17.33 4.98
CA ASN A 367 23.66 18.72 4.56
C ASN A 367 22.26 19.35 4.81
N LEU A 368 21.29 18.56 5.27
CA LEU A 368 19.93 19.03 5.53
C LEU A 368 19.74 19.42 6.99
N THR A 369 18.76 20.27 7.26
CA THR A 369 18.25 20.64 8.58
C THR A 369 16.86 20.05 8.83
N MET A 370 16.33 20.16 10.05
CA MET A 370 14.97 19.72 10.37
C MET A 370 13.89 20.46 9.56
N ASN A 371 14.21 21.64 9.02
CA ASN A 371 13.29 22.41 8.17
C ASN A 371 13.27 21.90 6.71
N GLU A 372 14.25 21.11 6.29
CA GLU A 372 14.39 20.66 4.90
C GLU A 372 14.05 19.18 4.72
N VAL A 373 13.52 18.55 5.75
CA VAL A 373 13.26 17.11 5.78
C VAL A 373 11.80 16.78 6.03
N LEU A 374 11.45 15.54 5.78
CA LEU A 374 10.24 14.90 6.25
C LEU A 374 10.57 14.10 7.51
N TRP A 375 9.78 14.23 8.56
CA TRP A 375 10.01 13.48 9.78
C TRP A 375 8.71 12.97 10.39
N SER A 376 8.78 11.91 11.19
CA SER A 376 7.62 11.29 11.82
C SER A 376 7.92 10.96 13.28
N PRO A 377 7.04 11.35 14.22
CA PRO A 377 7.09 10.85 15.57
C PRO A 377 6.66 9.37 15.57
N ARG A 378 7.38 8.55 16.34
CA ARG A 378 7.07 7.12 16.51
C ARG A 378 7.31 6.75 17.97
N GLY A 379 6.71 5.66 18.44
CA GLY A 379 7.01 5.11 19.77
C GLY A 379 8.50 4.76 19.94
N SER A 380 9.20 4.46 18.83
CA SER A 380 10.65 4.17 18.82
C SER A 380 11.55 5.41 18.71
N GLY A 381 11.00 6.61 18.53
CA GLY A 381 11.76 7.85 18.33
C GLY A 381 11.31 8.64 17.10
N VAL A 382 11.95 9.80 16.88
CA VAL A 382 11.75 10.65 15.70
C VAL A 382 12.52 10.04 14.54
N ARG A 383 11.83 9.74 13.44
CA ARG A 383 12.45 9.23 12.21
C ARG A 383 12.48 10.32 11.15
N ILE A 384 13.68 10.61 10.65
CA ILE A 384 13.93 11.68 9.69
C ILE A 384 14.30 11.09 8.34
N LYS A 385 13.67 11.60 7.28
CA LYS A 385 13.86 11.19 5.90
C LYS A 385 14.08 12.41 5.00
N ASN A 386 14.73 12.18 3.86
CA ASN A 386 14.78 13.18 2.81
C ASN A 386 13.35 13.48 2.31
N ILE A 387 13.10 14.73 1.90
CA ILE A 387 11.78 15.18 1.41
C ILE A 387 11.41 14.59 0.04
N ASN A 388 12.32 13.92 -0.65
CA ASN A 388 12.05 13.36 -1.97
C ASN A 388 10.93 12.29 -1.96
N TYR A 389 10.75 11.60 -0.84
CA TYR A 389 9.67 10.62 -0.69
C TYR A 389 9.27 10.40 0.77
N SER A 390 8.01 10.11 0.98
CA SER A 390 7.46 9.72 2.27
C SER A 390 7.91 8.30 2.68
N PRO A 391 8.13 8.04 3.97
CA PRO A 391 8.12 6.67 4.47
C PRO A 391 6.74 6.03 4.26
N THR A 392 6.65 4.71 4.41
CA THR A 392 5.37 4.00 4.40
C THR A 392 4.39 4.65 5.36
N LEU A 393 3.21 5.04 4.87
CA LEU A 393 2.09 5.40 5.71
C LEU A 393 1.67 4.19 6.55
N VAL A 394 1.46 4.42 7.83
CA VAL A 394 0.97 3.41 8.78
C VAL A 394 -0.44 3.77 9.23
N ALA A 395 -1.21 2.78 9.67
CA ALA A 395 -2.62 2.95 10.08
C ALA A 395 -2.77 3.61 11.47
N MET A 396 -1.97 4.64 11.74
CA MET A 396 -1.94 5.36 13.03
C MET A 396 -1.79 6.85 12.78
N ALA A 397 -2.81 7.63 13.11
CA ALA A 397 -2.81 9.10 12.94
C ALA A 397 -1.65 9.79 13.69
N SER A 398 -1.21 9.24 14.81
CA SER A 398 -0.09 9.79 15.60
C SER A 398 1.28 9.66 14.90
N MET A 399 1.37 8.90 13.80
CA MET A 399 2.64 8.65 13.07
C MET A 399 2.67 9.28 11.68
N ILE A 400 1.71 10.14 11.38
CA ILE A 400 1.67 10.84 10.08
C ILE A 400 2.93 11.71 9.93
N PRO A 401 3.58 11.69 8.75
CA PRO A 401 4.75 12.49 8.49
C PRO A 401 4.49 13.99 8.60
N ILE A 402 5.49 14.70 9.10
CA ILE A 402 5.53 16.15 9.25
C ILE A 402 6.48 16.72 8.20
N ILE A 403 6.04 17.73 7.48
CA ILE A 403 6.85 18.50 6.54
C ILE A 403 7.57 19.58 7.34
N GLY A 404 8.89 19.45 7.52
CA GLY A 404 9.69 20.31 8.38
C GLY A 404 9.55 21.80 8.02
N GLN A 405 9.65 22.15 6.74
CA GLN A 405 9.54 23.52 6.25
C GLN A 405 8.17 24.16 6.53
N LYS A 406 7.11 23.37 6.35
CA LYS A 406 5.73 23.84 6.51
C LYS A 406 5.23 23.71 7.96
N LYS A 407 5.98 23.08 8.85
CA LYS A 407 5.63 22.79 10.25
C LYS A 407 4.21 22.22 10.40
N ARG A 408 3.84 21.29 9.50
CA ARG A 408 2.52 20.65 9.48
C ARG A 408 2.60 19.16 9.11
N TYR A 409 1.59 18.43 9.50
CA TYR A 409 1.38 17.05 9.05
C TYR A 409 0.98 17.01 7.58
N LEU A 410 1.20 15.85 6.93
CA LEU A 410 0.53 15.55 5.67
C LEU A 410 -0.98 15.53 5.89
N THR A 411 -1.74 16.08 4.93
CA THR A 411 -3.20 16.06 4.97
C THR A 411 -3.74 14.69 4.52
N PRO A 412 -5.01 14.35 4.80
CA PRO A 412 -5.65 13.16 4.25
C PRO A 412 -5.63 13.13 2.71
N ARG A 413 -5.76 14.29 2.04
CA ARG A 413 -5.68 14.39 0.56
C ARG A 413 -4.29 14.04 0.06
N GLU A 414 -3.25 14.53 0.70
CA GLU A 414 -1.86 14.17 0.37
C GLU A 414 -1.59 12.67 0.63
N CYS A 415 -2.17 12.10 1.68
CA CYS A 415 -2.12 10.65 1.92
C CYS A 415 -2.85 9.85 0.82
N ALA A 416 -3.98 10.35 0.31
CA ALA A 416 -4.69 9.74 -0.82
C ALA A 416 -3.81 9.75 -2.09
N ARG A 417 -3.16 10.87 -2.39
CA ARG A 417 -2.19 11.00 -3.51
C ARG A 417 -1.02 10.03 -3.37
N LEU A 418 -0.47 9.86 -2.15
CA LEU A 418 0.57 8.86 -1.87
C LEU A 418 0.10 7.41 -2.10
N GLN A 419 -1.19 7.14 -2.00
CA GLN A 419 -1.78 5.84 -2.34
C GLN A 419 -2.32 5.80 -3.78
N SER A 420 -2.11 6.88 -4.55
CA SER A 420 -2.51 7.03 -5.95
C SER A 420 -4.02 6.98 -6.18
N PHE A 421 -4.81 7.36 -5.18
CA PHE A 421 -6.24 7.60 -5.38
C PHE A 421 -6.45 8.89 -6.18
N PRO A 422 -7.48 8.97 -7.03
CA PRO A 422 -7.73 10.15 -7.86
C PRO A 422 -8.24 11.35 -7.03
N GLU A 423 -8.14 12.55 -7.59
CA GLU A 423 -8.52 13.79 -6.88
C GLU A 423 -10.02 13.84 -6.50
N ASN A 424 -10.88 13.24 -7.30
CA ASN A 424 -12.32 13.17 -7.03
C ASN A 424 -12.70 12.09 -6.01
N TYR A 425 -11.73 11.30 -5.51
CA TYR A 425 -11.98 10.31 -4.46
C TYR A 425 -12.46 11.00 -3.18
N LYS A 426 -13.63 10.59 -2.68
CA LYS A 426 -14.25 11.16 -1.48
C LYS A 426 -13.58 10.59 -0.23
N ILE A 427 -12.90 11.46 0.51
CA ILE A 427 -12.19 11.14 1.74
C ILE A 427 -13.17 11.12 2.90
N HIS A 428 -12.98 10.23 3.88
CA HIS A 428 -13.81 10.18 5.09
C HIS A 428 -13.73 11.51 5.88
N LYS A 429 -14.87 11.98 6.42
CA LYS A 429 -14.99 13.26 7.14
C LYS A 429 -14.12 13.37 8.40
N ASN A 430 -13.79 12.23 9.03
CA ASN A 430 -12.90 12.18 10.19
C ASN A 430 -11.46 11.89 9.71
N ASP A 431 -10.55 12.83 9.94
CA ASP A 431 -9.16 12.72 9.50
C ASP A 431 -8.44 11.50 10.10
N ASN A 432 -8.72 11.12 11.37
CA ASN A 432 -8.09 9.96 12.00
C ASN A 432 -8.50 8.65 11.33
N VAL A 433 -9.76 8.56 10.91
CA VAL A 433 -10.26 7.43 10.13
C VAL A 433 -9.58 7.41 8.76
N SER A 434 -9.50 8.55 8.08
CA SER A 434 -8.82 8.68 6.78
C SER A 434 -7.35 8.26 6.85
N TYR A 435 -6.61 8.69 7.87
CA TYR A 435 -5.22 8.30 8.05
C TYR A 435 -5.07 6.79 8.28
N LYS A 436 -5.96 6.18 9.08
CA LYS A 436 -5.99 4.71 9.25
C LYS A 436 -6.28 4.01 7.93
N GLN A 437 -7.27 4.49 7.19
CA GLN A 437 -7.67 3.94 5.90
C GLN A 437 -6.54 4.01 4.87
N PHE A 438 -5.91 5.17 4.65
CA PHE A 438 -4.78 5.30 3.71
C PHE A 438 -3.53 4.57 4.18
N GLY A 439 -3.30 4.41 5.48
CA GLY A 439 -2.22 3.59 6.02
C GLY A 439 -2.36 2.11 5.66
N ASN A 440 -3.60 1.59 5.68
CA ASN A 440 -3.92 0.20 5.31
C ASN A 440 -4.11 0.02 3.80
N ALA A 441 -4.46 1.06 3.06
CA ALA A 441 -4.83 0.95 1.66
C ALA A 441 -3.74 0.29 0.79
N VAL A 442 -4.19 -0.48 -0.16
CA VAL A 442 -3.38 -0.96 -1.28
C VAL A 442 -3.10 0.21 -2.23
N ASN A 443 -1.86 0.32 -2.72
CA ASN A 443 -1.51 1.40 -3.64
C ASN A 443 -2.08 1.14 -5.05
N VAL A 444 -2.93 2.05 -5.51
CA VAL A 444 -3.67 1.93 -6.78
C VAL A 444 -2.73 1.73 -7.96
N LYS A 445 -1.72 2.60 -8.13
CA LYS A 445 -0.82 2.57 -9.30
C LYS A 445 0.05 1.31 -9.34
N MET A 446 0.50 0.84 -8.18
CA MET A 446 1.26 -0.41 -8.09
C MET A 446 0.42 -1.61 -8.53
N ILE A 447 -0.84 -1.68 -8.11
CA ILE A 447 -1.73 -2.78 -8.49
C ILE A 447 -2.17 -2.67 -9.95
N GLU A 448 -2.50 -1.47 -10.43
CA GLU A 448 -2.84 -1.25 -11.83
C GLU A 448 -1.73 -1.78 -12.76
N ARG A 449 -0.47 -1.43 -12.47
CA ARG A 449 0.68 -1.91 -13.26
C ARG A 449 0.89 -3.41 -13.12
N SER A 450 0.70 -3.96 -11.94
CA SER A 450 0.79 -5.40 -11.69
C SER A 450 -0.30 -6.18 -12.45
N ALA A 451 -1.52 -5.66 -12.51
CA ALA A 451 -2.62 -6.26 -13.26
C ALA A 451 -2.37 -6.21 -14.77
N ARG A 452 -1.95 -5.07 -15.33
CA ARG A 452 -1.57 -4.94 -16.75
C ARG A 452 -0.44 -5.90 -17.13
N PHE A 453 0.56 -6.03 -16.26
CA PHE A 453 1.65 -6.98 -16.44
C PHE A 453 1.17 -8.43 -16.46
N LEU A 454 0.33 -8.81 -15.49
CA LEU A 454 -0.16 -10.19 -15.36
C LEU A 454 -1.09 -10.59 -16.52
N ILE A 455 -1.99 -9.70 -16.91
CA ILE A 455 -3.12 -10.00 -17.80
C ILE A 455 -2.75 -9.71 -19.26
N ASN A 456 -2.17 -8.55 -19.52
CA ASN A 456 -1.88 -8.06 -20.86
C ASN A 456 -0.43 -8.28 -21.29
N ASN A 457 0.41 -8.83 -20.40
CA ASN A 457 1.87 -8.97 -20.64
C ASN A 457 2.58 -7.62 -20.89
N GLU A 458 2.01 -6.51 -20.38
CA GLU A 458 2.63 -5.20 -20.47
C GLU A 458 3.85 -5.10 -19.54
N PRO A 459 4.84 -4.20 -19.81
CA PRO A 459 5.97 -4.00 -18.91
C PRO A 459 5.51 -3.64 -17.48
N LEU A 460 6.08 -4.31 -16.46
CA LEU A 460 5.76 -4.02 -15.05
C LEU A 460 6.21 -2.61 -14.67
N PHE A 461 7.38 -2.20 -15.14
CA PHE A 461 7.93 -0.85 -14.95
C PHE A 461 7.96 -0.11 -16.28
N ILE A 462 7.57 1.14 -16.27
CA ILE A 462 7.62 2.04 -17.44
C ILE A 462 8.73 3.05 -17.24
#